data_2aec0ca1ac293cf4d9698e5fec9b618f
#
_entry.id   2aec0ca1ac293cf4d9698e5fec9b618f
#
_cell.length_a   1.000
_cell.length_b   1.000
_cell.length_c   1.000
_cell.angle_alpha   90.00
_cell.angle_beta   90.00
_cell.angle_gamma   90.00
#
_symmetry.space_group_name_H-M   'P 1'
#
loop_
_entity.id
_entity.type
_entity.pdbx_description
1 polymer ?
#
loop_
_entity_poly.entity_id
_entity_poly.type
_entity_poly.pdbx_seq_one_letter_code
_entity_poly.pdbx_strand_id
1 'polypeptide(L)'
;MVSRIRALAVFAATLVASCSAAGNSDAIDSRLYANPQRVAILGYDGDAMEPFLSRDGRFLLFNNLNDPSVNTNLHFAERVDDLTFRYRGELQGTNTVALEGVPTMDRRNVIYFVSPRSYEKTLATIYRGNFNDGAVSGVELVAGVSRREPRVVNFDVDVSPDGEKLYFVDGYFGKHGVETADIVVAERQGPGFVRSARSAELLENVNTKALEYAPCISADGLTLLFTRARRGLNGSVAIFVSQRMSTTKPFGPAARLVALDGFVEGPTLSTDERSIYYHKRENDKFVIYRASK
;
A
#
# COMPACT_ATOMS: atom_id res chain seq x y z
N MET A 1 -20.62 6.57 -19.39
CA MET A 1 -19.82 5.43 -18.94
C MET A 1 -18.63 5.88 -18.12
N VAL A 2 -18.20 7.12 -18.21
CA VAL A 2 -17.12 7.81 -17.47
C VAL A 2 -17.38 7.94 -15.96
N SER A 3 -18.63 7.85 -15.52
CA SER A 3 -19.09 8.11 -14.14
C SER A 3 -18.83 6.97 -13.12
N ARG A 4 -18.29 5.82 -13.52
CA ARG A 4 -18.24 4.62 -12.66
C ARG A 4 -16.86 4.25 -12.10
N ILE A 5 -15.77 4.84 -12.59
CA ILE A 5 -14.41 4.66 -12.05
C ILE A 5 -14.16 5.62 -10.87
N ARG A 6 -15.06 6.56 -10.63
CA ARG A 6 -15.01 7.52 -9.51
C ARG A 6 -15.08 6.89 -8.11
N ALA A 7 -15.15 5.56 -8.01
CA ALA A 7 -15.28 4.85 -6.74
C ALA A 7 -13.95 4.41 -6.11
N LEU A 8 -12.79 4.78 -6.68
CA LEU A 8 -11.49 4.42 -6.12
C LEU A 8 -11.17 5.16 -4.80
N ALA A 9 -11.93 6.15 -4.43
CA ALA A 9 -11.48 7.13 -3.46
C ALA A 9 -12.37 7.32 -2.23
N VAL A 10 -13.36 6.52 -1.97
CA VAL A 10 -14.20 6.79 -0.79
C VAL A 10 -14.24 5.58 0.13
N PHE A 11 -13.16 5.40 0.91
CA PHE A 11 -13.27 4.92 2.27
C PHE A 11 -13.09 6.05 3.30
N ALA A 12 -13.61 7.23 3.01
CA ALA A 12 -13.95 8.18 4.05
C ALA A 12 -15.37 7.85 4.54
N ALA A 13 -15.57 6.67 5.12
CA ALA A 13 -16.77 6.39 5.89
C ALA A 13 -16.69 7.21 7.18
N THR A 14 -17.58 8.17 7.33
CA THR A 14 -17.92 8.78 8.59
C THR A 14 -18.33 7.68 9.59
N LEU A 15 -17.40 7.22 10.40
CA LEU A 15 -17.66 6.32 11.51
C LEU A 15 -17.35 7.05 12.82
N VAL A 16 -18.42 7.41 13.51
CA VAL A 16 -18.38 7.80 14.91
C VAL A 16 -17.91 6.59 15.72
N ALA A 17 -16.74 6.70 16.36
CA ALA A 17 -16.18 5.66 17.20
C ALA A 17 -16.98 5.55 18.51
N SER A 18 -17.65 4.42 18.73
CA SER A 18 -17.99 3.94 20.06
C SER A 18 -17.14 2.73 20.38
N CYS A 19 -16.25 2.87 21.36
CA CYS A 19 -15.48 1.80 21.96
C CYS A 19 -16.39 0.78 22.64
N SER A 20 -16.35 -0.48 22.23
CA SER A 20 -16.69 -1.60 23.11
C SER A 20 -15.83 -2.80 22.79
N ALA A 21 -15.19 -3.31 23.83
CA ALA A 21 -14.30 -4.47 23.80
C ALA A 21 -15.07 -5.74 23.43
N ALA A 22 -14.61 -6.44 22.41
CA ALA A 22 -15.02 -7.82 22.13
C ALA A 22 -13.77 -8.69 21.95
N GLY A 23 -13.79 -9.80 22.64
CA GLY A 23 -12.84 -10.81 22.97
C GLY A 23 -11.74 -11.18 21.96
N ASN A 24 -10.59 -11.43 22.57
CA ASN A 24 -9.35 -11.95 22.04
C ASN A 24 -9.48 -13.31 21.35
N SER A 25 -9.00 -13.41 20.09
CA SER A 25 -8.44 -14.66 19.54
C SER A 25 -7.29 -14.45 18.54
N ASP A 26 -6.90 -13.22 18.21
CA ASP A 26 -5.92 -12.92 17.16
C ASP A 26 -4.67 -12.17 17.66
N ALA A 27 -4.30 -12.30 18.92
CA ALA A 27 -3.15 -11.62 19.48
C ALA A 27 -1.88 -12.49 19.39
N ILE A 28 -1.26 -12.54 18.22
CA ILE A 28 0.17 -12.85 18.12
C ILE A 28 0.92 -11.53 18.35
N ASP A 29 2.00 -11.58 19.12
CA ASP A 29 2.76 -10.48 19.70
C ASP A 29 2.51 -9.07 19.10
N SER A 30 1.58 -8.38 19.69
CA SER A 30 1.10 -7.05 19.34
C SER A 30 2.15 -5.94 19.54
N ARG A 31 3.34 -6.29 19.99
CA ARG A 31 4.44 -5.38 20.34
C ARG A 31 5.49 -5.26 19.26
N LEU A 32 5.29 -5.91 18.11
CA LEU A 32 6.31 -5.96 17.06
C LEU A 32 6.72 -4.55 16.60
N TYR A 33 5.74 -3.62 16.54
CA TYR A 33 5.96 -2.20 16.27
C TYR A 33 5.13 -1.37 17.24
N ALA A 34 5.81 -0.54 18.06
CA ALA A 34 5.23 0.27 19.10
C ALA A 34 5.73 1.73 19.03
N ASN A 35 5.34 2.55 20.00
CA ASN A 35 5.77 3.95 20.13
C ASN A 35 5.54 4.77 18.85
N PRO A 36 4.29 4.91 18.39
CA PRO A 36 3.99 5.67 17.18
C PRO A 36 4.36 7.15 17.37
N GLN A 37 5.16 7.67 16.44
CA GLN A 37 5.61 9.06 16.39
C GLN A 37 5.23 9.68 15.04
N ARG A 38 4.74 10.91 15.08
CA ARG A 38 4.40 11.64 13.88
C ARG A 38 5.64 12.03 13.09
N VAL A 39 5.60 11.83 11.78
CA VAL A 39 6.64 12.25 10.84
C VAL A 39 6.36 13.67 10.38
N ALA A 40 7.38 14.52 10.39
CA ALA A 40 7.32 15.87 9.85
C ALA A 40 7.83 15.90 8.40
N ILE A 41 7.02 16.43 7.48
CA ILE A 41 7.45 16.71 6.10
C ILE A 41 7.58 18.22 5.96
N LEU A 42 8.80 18.74 6.15
CA LEU A 42 9.09 20.17 6.11
C LEU A 42 8.82 20.74 4.73
N GLY A 43 7.98 21.78 4.67
CA GLY A 43 7.59 22.43 3.42
C GLY A 43 6.40 21.77 2.71
N TYR A 44 5.70 20.83 3.39
CA TYR A 44 4.46 20.21 2.91
C TYR A 44 3.42 20.19 4.04
N ASP A 45 2.23 20.65 3.72
CA ASP A 45 1.11 20.74 4.66
C ASP A 45 -0.17 20.07 4.12
N GLY A 46 -0.09 19.40 2.96
CA GLY A 46 -1.15 18.58 2.38
C GLY A 46 -1.39 17.26 3.12
N ASP A 47 -2.34 16.47 2.62
CA ASP A 47 -2.50 15.07 3.01
C ASP A 47 -1.32 14.23 2.51
N ALA A 48 -0.86 13.29 3.32
CA ALA A 48 0.22 12.37 2.97
C ALA A 48 -0.24 10.93 3.26
N MET A 49 -0.39 10.15 2.20
CA MET A 49 -0.88 8.77 2.23
C MET A 49 0.12 7.82 1.55
N GLU A 50 0.00 6.53 1.80
CA GLU A 50 0.76 5.46 1.14
C GLU A 50 2.28 5.71 1.16
N PRO A 51 2.88 5.88 2.35
CA PRO A 51 4.31 6.15 2.44
C PRO A 51 5.15 4.97 1.94
N PHE A 52 6.25 5.28 1.26
CA PHE A 52 7.27 4.32 0.88
C PHE A 52 8.66 4.93 1.07
N LEU A 53 9.57 4.22 1.74
CA LEU A 53 10.97 4.61 1.83
C LEU A 53 11.78 3.99 0.70
N SER A 54 12.52 4.81 -0.04
CA SER A 54 13.48 4.29 -1.03
C SER A 54 14.43 3.29 -0.39
N ARG A 55 14.89 2.31 -1.15
CA ARG A 55 15.69 1.19 -0.58
C ARG A 55 17.05 1.64 -0.04
N ASP A 56 17.54 2.82 -0.45
CA ASP A 56 18.73 3.48 0.12
C ASP A 56 18.40 4.36 1.35
N GLY A 57 17.12 4.51 1.68
CA GLY A 57 16.62 5.31 2.80
C GLY A 57 16.67 6.82 2.58
N ARG A 58 17.04 7.31 1.40
CA ARG A 58 17.19 8.75 1.12
C ARG A 58 15.85 9.47 0.96
N PHE A 59 14.86 8.81 0.39
CA PHE A 59 13.59 9.43 0.02
C PHE A 59 12.40 8.76 0.66
N LEU A 60 11.47 9.57 1.11
CA LEU A 60 10.09 9.20 1.40
C LEU A 60 9.25 9.56 0.17
N LEU A 61 8.67 8.55 -0.46
CA LEU A 61 7.67 8.69 -1.51
C LEU A 61 6.28 8.56 -0.87
N PHE A 62 5.32 9.31 -1.37
CA PHE A 62 3.94 9.27 -0.87
C PHE A 62 3.00 9.87 -1.92
N ASN A 63 1.71 9.71 -1.75
CA ASN A 63 0.73 10.46 -2.52
C ASN A 63 -0.13 11.34 -1.60
N ASN A 64 -0.74 12.37 -2.17
CA ASN A 64 -1.72 13.19 -1.48
C ASN A 64 -3.05 12.43 -1.32
N LEU A 65 -4.13 13.13 -0.97
CA LEU A 65 -5.43 12.54 -0.69
C LEU A 65 -5.97 11.70 -1.85
N ASN A 66 -6.33 10.43 -1.57
CA ASN A 66 -6.98 9.51 -2.49
C ASN A 66 -8.47 9.87 -2.68
N ASP A 67 -8.74 11.00 -3.29
CA ASP A 67 -10.08 11.49 -3.60
C ASP A 67 -10.19 11.83 -5.09
N PRO A 68 -11.18 11.31 -5.83
CA PRO A 68 -11.35 11.60 -7.25
C PRO A 68 -11.70 13.07 -7.53
N SER A 69 -12.06 13.85 -6.52
CA SER A 69 -12.30 15.29 -6.65
C SER A 69 -11.03 16.13 -6.61
N VAL A 70 -9.92 15.54 -6.15
CA VAL A 70 -8.59 16.18 -6.16
C VAL A 70 -7.67 15.45 -7.12
N ASN A 71 -6.66 16.14 -7.62
CA ASN A 71 -5.63 15.51 -8.45
C ASN A 71 -4.67 14.75 -7.51
N THR A 72 -4.80 13.42 -7.45
CA THR A 72 -3.93 12.58 -6.64
C THR A 72 -2.62 12.36 -7.37
N ASN A 73 -1.52 12.87 -6.83
CA ASN A 73 -0.19 12.83 -7.40
C ASN A 73 0.80 12.12 -6.47
N LEU A 74 1.85 11.58 -7.07
CA LEU A 74 3.02 11.09 -6.35
C LEU A 74 3.96 12.25 -6.00
N HIS A 75 4.39 12.28 -4.75
CA HIS A 75 5.28 13.26 -4.17
C HIS A 75 6.53 12.60 -3.60
N PHE A 76 7.59 13.40 -3.36
CA PHE A 76 8.75 12.90 -2.65
C PHE A 76 9.35 13.94 -1.70
N ALA A 77 9.97 13.43 -0.65
CA ALA A 77 10.69 14.21 0.33
C ALA A 77 12.02 13.54 0.65
N GLU A 78 13.08 14.33 0.86
CA GLU A 78 14.40 13.86 1.19
C GLU A 78 14.55 13.73 2.71
N ARG A 79 15.13 12.62 3.14
CA ARG A 79 15.31 12.31 4.56
C ARG A 79 16.31 13.27 5.21
N VAL A 80 15.94 13.85 6.35
CA VAL A 80 16.79 14.57 7.28
C VAL A 80 17.19 13.63 8.43
N ASP A 81 16.19 12.97 9.02
CA ASP A 81 16.33 11.92 10.03
C ASP A 81 15.12 10.96 9.93
N ASP A 82 14.94 10.06 10.93
CA ASP A 82 13.87 9.05 10.92
C ASP A 82 12.45 9.62 11.02
N LEU A 83 12.31 10.83 11.55
CA LEU A 83 11.03 11.50 11.80
C LEU A 83 10.87 12.79 11.01
N THR A 84 11.90 13.19 10.25
CA THR A 84 11.92 14.48 9.55
C THR A 84 12.37 14.29 8.11
N PHE A 85 11.55 14.74 7.18
CA PHE A 85 11.82 14.74 5.74
C PHE A 85 11.63 16.16 5.20
N ARG A 86 12.38 16.53 4.17
CA ARG A 86 12.25 17.81 3.46
C ARG A 86 11.56 17.59 2.13
N TYR A 87 10.41 18.20 1.96
CA TYR A 87 9.65 18.10 0.70
C TYR A 87 10.46 18.62 -0.48
N ARG A 88 10.43 17.89 -1.58
CA ARG A 88 11.16 18.19 -2.81
C ARG A 88 10.24 18.44 -4.00
N GLY A 89 8.97 18.12 -3.89
CA GLY A 89 7.98 18.32 -4.94
C GLY A 89 7.26 17.04 -5.37
N GLU A 90 6.57 17.16 -6.48
CA GLU A 90 5.94 16.02 -7.16
C GLU A 90 6.96 15.23 -7.96
N LEU A 91 6.74 13.89 -8.09
CA LEU A 91 7.56 13.05 -8.95
C LEU A 91 7.36 13.45 -10.42
N GLN A 92 8.45 13.78 -11.08
CA GLN A 92 8.42 14.12 -12.50
C GLN A 92 8.26 12.86 -13.36
N GLY A 93 7.44 12.95 -14.42
CA GLY A 93 7.25 11.86 -15.39
C GLY A 93 6.23 10.80 -14.99
N THR A 94 5.66 10.85 -13.79
CA THR A 94 4.60 9.92 -13.34
C THR A 94 3.22 10.53 -13.37
N ASN A 95 3.08 11.74 -12.85
CA ASN A 95 1.79 12.37 -12.57
C ASN A 95 1.05 12.81 -13.83
N THR A 96 -0.26 12.60 -13.84
CA THR A 96 -1.18 12.98 -14.93
C THR A 96 -2.45 13.62 -14.34
N VAL A 97 -3.49 13.78 -15.13
CA VAL A 97 -4.81 14.20 -14.64
C VAL A 97 -5.60 13.05 -14.00
N ALA A 98 -5.05 11.83 -14.03
CA ALA A 98 -5.62 10.69 -13.31
C ALA A 98 -5.03 10.60 -11.91
N LEU A 99 -5.49 9.61 -11.15
CA LEU A 99 -4.87 9.26 -9.87
C LEU A 99 -3.53 8.54 -10.11
N GLU A 100 -2.49 8.97 -9.43
CA GLU A 100 -1.23 8.26 -9.27
C GLU A 100 -0.95 8.06 -7.78
N GLY A 101 -0.86 6.82 -7.33
CA GLY A 101 -0.69 6.51 -5.90
C GLY A 101 0.06 5.22 -5.64
N VAL A 102 0.26 4.93 -4.35
CA VAL A 102 0.85 3.68 -3.85
C VAL A 102 2.23 3.40 -4.44
N PRO A 103 3.21 4.28 -4.22
CA PRO A 103 4.55 4.08 -4.76
C PRO A 103 5.29 2.97 -4.01
N THR A 104 6.02 2.14 -4.74
CA THR A 104 6.99 1.17 -4.21
C THR A 104 8.18 1.07 -5.15
N MET A 105 9.32 0.52 -4.70
CA MET A 105 10.54 0.50 -5.50
C MET A 105 11.42 -0.70 -5.14
N ASP A 106 12.07 -1.30 -6.14
CA ASP A 106 13.12 -2.31 -5.93
C ASP A 106 14.51 -1.66 -5.70
N ARG A 107 15.54 -2.50 -5.41
CA ARG A 107 16.92 -2.03 -5.22
C ARG A 107 17.61 -1.53 -6.50
N ARG A 108 17.01 -1.74 -7.66
CA ARG A 108 17.49 -1.22 -8.96
C ARG A 108 16.88 0.11 -9.30
N ASN A 109 16.15 0.73 -8.36
CA ASN A 109 15.38 1.97 -8.54
C ASN A 109 14.29 1.85 -9.61
N VAL A 110 13.74 0.66 -9.84
CA VAL A 110 12.52 0.52 -10.61
C VAL A 110 11.36 0.80 -9.68
N ILE A 111 10.69 1.93 -9.90
CA ILE A 111 9.47 2.32 -9.17
C ILE A 111 8.26 1.62 -9.79
N TYR A 112 7.33 1.22 -8.93
CA TYR A 112 6.00 0.73 -9.29
C TYR A 112 4.96 1.62 -8.61
N PHE A 113 3.86 1.83 -9.28
CA PHE A 113 2.76 2.64 -8.74
C PHE A 113 1.44 2.29 -9.42
N VAL A 114 0.35 2.74 -8.85
CA VAL A 114 -1.00 2.51 -9.37
C VAL A 114 -1.51 3.76 -10.07
N SER A 115 -2.09 3.60 -11.26
CA SER A 115 -2.85 4.65 -11.96
C SER A 115 -3.95 4.05 -12.83
N PRO A 116 -5.18 4.57 -12.77
CA PRO A 116 -6.26 4.18 -13.68
C PRO A 116 -6.21 4.88 -15.04
N ARG A 117 -5.16 5.65 -15.38
CA ARG A 117 -5.04 6.50 -16.59
C ARG A 117 -5.38 5.80 -17.91
N SER A 118 -5.18 4.49 -17.99
CA SER A 118 -5.50 3.71 -19.19
C SER A 118 -6.50 2.58 -18.95
N TYR A 119 -7.10 2.49 -17.76
CA TYR A 119 -7.93 1.37 -17.35
C TYR A 119 -9.08 1.07 -18.32
N GLU A 120 -9.76 2.08 -18.85
CA GLU A 120 -10.87 1.88 -19.80
C GLU A 120 -10.45 1.10 -21.06
N LYS A 121 -9.18 1.19 -21.47
CA LYS A 121 -8.64 0.53 -22.66
C LYS A 121 -7.93 -0.77 -22.34
N THR A 122 -7.26 -0.85 -21.19
CA THR A 122 -6.30 -1.91 -20.89
C THR A 122 -6.77 -2.86 -19.79
N LEU A 123 -7.71 -2.42 -18.95
CA LEU A 123 -8.14 -3.07 -17.71
C LEU A 123 -6.94 -3.39 -16.80
N ALA A 124 -5.94 -2.49 -16.79
CA ALA A 124 -4.72 -2.60 -16.00
C ALA A 124 -4.39 -1.24 -15.37
N THR A 125 -3.80 -1.26 -14.17
CA THR A 125 -3.54 -0.07 -13.36
C THR A 125 -2.14 -0.02 -12.77
N ILE A 126 -1.36 -1.09 -12.78
CA ILE A 126 0.00 -1.09 -12.24
C ILE A 126 0.97 -0.65 -13.33
N TYR A 127 1.71 0.42 -13.03
CA TYR A 127 2.76 0.98 -13.86
C TYR A 127 4.12 0.80 -13.21
N ARG A 128 5.18 0.90 -14.01
CA ARG A 128 6.56 0.96 -13.55
C ARG A 128 7.36 1.98 -14.35
N GLY A 129 8.51 2.38 -13.82
CA GLY A 129 9.47 3.24 -14.50
C GLY A 129 10.81 3.24 -13.77
N ASN A 130 11.80 3.93 -14.30
CA ASN A 130 13.13 4.06 -13.69
C ASN A 130 13.20 5.37 -12.91
N PHE A 131 13.33 5.27 -11.59
CA PHE A 131 13.45 6.42 -10.69
C PHE A 131 14.90 6.90 -10.63
N ASN A 132 15.09 8.20 -10.76
CA ASN A 132 16.36 8.88 -10.55
C ASN A 132 16.12 10.26 -9.92
N ASP A 133 16.39 10.39 -8.64
CA ASP A 133 16.46 11.66 -7.91
C ASP A 133 15.22 12.58 -8.10
N GLY A 134 14.03 11.99 -7.98
CA GLY A 134 12.73 12.69 -8.13
C GLY A 134 12.13 12.70 -9.54
N ALA A 135 12.82 12.12 -10.51
CA ALA A 135 12.29 11.93 -11.86
C ALA A 135 12.12 10.44 -12.20
N VAL A 136 11.10 10.12 -12.98
CA VAL A 136 10.81 8.76 -13.44
C VAL A 136 10.77 8.77 -14.97
N SER A 137 11.53 7.88 -15.58
CA SER A 137 11.57 7.69 -17.02
C SER A 137 11.10 6.30 -17.43
N GLY A 138 10.72 6.13 -18.70
CA GLY A 138 10.31 4.83 -19.23
C GLY A 138 9.04 4.28 -18.59
N VAL A 139 8.08 5.14 -18.26
CA VAL A 139 6.83 4.72 -17.62
C VAL A 139 6.00 3.85 -18.55
N GLU A 140 5.70 2.64 -18.11
CA GLU A 140 4.94 1.64 -18.85
C GLU A 140 4.05 0.78 -17.93
N LEU A 141 3.03 0.14 -18.50
CA LEU A 141 2.21 -0.85 -17.81
C LEU A 141 3.01 -2.10 -17.47
N VAL A 142 2.82 -2.63 -16.26
CA VAL A 142 3.38 -3.93 -15.88
C VAL A 142 2.58 -5.05 -16.55
N ALA A 143 3.26 -5.86 -17.34
CA ALA A 143 2.65 -7.00 -18.02
C ALA A 143 2.47 -8.19 -17.06
N GLY A 144 1.40 -8.97 -17.28
CA GLY A 144 1.16 -10.28 -16.66
C GLY A 144 0.52 -10.27 -15.28
N VAL A 145 0.22 -9.09 -14.70
CA VAL A 145 -0.38 -8.99 -13.36
C VAL A 145 -1.90 -8.84 -13.40
N SER A 146 -2.43 -8.01 -14.28
CA SER A 146 -3.87 -7.71 -14.35
C SER A 146 -4.66 -8.84 -15.01
N ARG A 147 -5.79 -9.19 -14.43
CA ARG A 147 -6.72 -10.20 -14.98
C ARG A 147 -7.42 -9.71 -16.26
N ARG A 148 -7.42 -8.40 -16.49
CA ARG A 148 -8.11 -7.74 -17.60
C ARG A 148 -9.60 -8.06 -17.66
N GLU A 149 -10.22 -8.12 -16.50
CA GLU A 149 -11.65 -8.31 -16.33
C GLU A 149 -12.31 -6.98 -15.96
N PRO A 150 -13.44 -6.62 -16.55
CA PRO A 150 -14.18 -5.42 -16.15
C PRO A 150 -14.52 -5.45 -14.66
N ARG A 151 -14.35 -4.30 -13.98
CA ARG A 151 -14.58 -4.13 -12.54
C ARG A 151 -13.52 -4.77 -11.63
N VAL A 152 -12.54 -5.49 -12.16
CA VAL A 152 -11.36 -5.91 -11.42
C VAL A 152 -10.28 -4.84 -11.59
N VAL A 153 -9.83 -4.28 -10.48
CA VAL A 153 -8.82 -3.22 -10.43
C VAL A 153 -7.70 -3.65 -9.48
N ASN A 154 -6.46 -3.55 -9.94
CA ASN A 154 -5.31 -3.68 -9.06
C ASN A 154 -5.05 -2.30 -8.46
N PHE A 155 -5.26 -2.10 -7.16
CA PHE A 155 -5.21 -0.77 -6.57
C PHE A 155 -4.09 -0.56 -5.54
N ASP A 156 -3.40 -1.60 -5.11
CA ASP A 156 -2.20 -1.51 -4.29
C ASP A 156 -1.12 -2.44 -4.81
N VAL A 157 0.14 -2.07 -4.60
CA VAL A 157 1.29 -2.85 -5.05
C VAL A 157 2.48 -2.66 -4.12
N ASP A 158 3.20 -3.74 -3.82
CA ASP A 158 4.55 -3.71 -3.27
C ASP A 158 5.46 -4.66 -4.03
N VAL A 159 6.66 -4.19 -4.37
CA VAL A 159 7.70 -4.99 -5.01
C VAL A 159 8.70 -5.48 -3.97
N SER A 160 9.07 -6.78 -4.04
CA SER A 160 10.17 -7.28 -3.22
C SER A 160 11.46 -6.51 -3.53
N PRO A 161 12.35 -6.29 -2.53
CA PRO A 161 13.56 -5.52 -2.73
C PRO A 161 14.49 -6.01 -3.85
N ASP A 162 14.48 -7.31 -4.15
CA ASP A 162 15.20 -7.90 -5.30
C ASP A 162 14.48 -7.68 -6.64
N GLY A 163 13.22 -7.24 -6.61
CA GLY A 163 12.39 -7.03 -7.78
C GLY A 163 11.81 -8.31 -8.38
N GLU A 164 11.92 -9.45 -7.71
CA GLU A 164 11.52 -10.75 -8.24
C GLU A 164 10.06 -11.10 -7.96
N LYS A 165 9.43 -10.43 -6.99
CA LYS A 165 8.01 -10.65 -6.65
C LYS A 165 7.25 -9.35 -6.57
N LEU A 166 5.99 -9.38 -7.01
CA LEU A 166 5.00 -8.34 -6.71
C LEU A 166 3.93 -8.92 -5.80
N TYR A 167 3.62 -8.18 -4.75
CA TYR A 167 2.43 -8.34 -3.94
C TYR A 167 1.48 -7.21 -4.30
N PHE A 168 0.28 -7.52 -4.73
CA PHE A 168 -0.68 -6.51 -5.19
C PHE A 168 -2.11 -6.97 -4.91
N VAL A 169 -3.06 -6.08 -5.07
CA VAL A 169 -4.45 -6.35 -4.72
C VAL A 169 -5.30 -6.55 -5.97
N ASP A 170 -6.08 -7.64 -5.98
CA ASP A 170 -7.24 -7.80 -6.85
C ASP A 170 -8.47 -7.25 -6.13
N GLY A 171 -8.90 -6.07 -6.51
CA GLY A 171 -10.13 -5.47 -6.00
C GLY A 171 -11.27 -5.65 -7.00
N TYR A 172 -12.41 -6.18 -6.55
CA TYR A 172 -13.62 -6.19 -7.35
C TYR A 172 -14.53 -5.04 -6.94
N PHE A 173 -14.85 -4.17 -7.90
CA PHE A 173 -15.65 -2.98 -7.69
C PHE A 173 -17.10 -3.21 -8.09
N GLY A 174 -17.97 -3.28 -7.09
CA GLY A 174 -19.40 -3.40 -7.27
C GLY A 174 -20.11 -2.07 -7.47
N LYS A 175 -21.42 -2.10 -7.27
CA LYS A 175 -22.27 -0.90 -7.45
C LYS A 175 -21.94 0.19 -6.41
N HIS A 176 -21.51 -0.19 -5.21
CA HIS A 176 -21.32 0.70 -4.07
C HIS A 176 -19.86 0.81 -3.61
N GLY A 177 -18.90 0.50 -4.49
CA GLY A 177 -17.47 0.55 -4.21
C GLY A 177 -16.82 -0.83 -4.22
N VAL A 178 -15.71 -0.99 -3.51
CA VAL A 178 -14.96 -2.25 -3.41
C VAL A 178 -15.80 -3.30 -2.69
N GLU A 179 -16.06 -4.43 -3.34
CA GLU A 179 -16.81 -5.56 -2.77
C GLU A 179 -15.88 -6.66 -2.24
N THR A 180 -14.74 -6.87 -2.90
CA THR A 180 -13.67 -7.75 -2.40
C THR A 180 -12.32 -7.10 -2.66
N ALA A 181 -11.35 -7.41 -1.83
CA ALA A 181 -9.96 -7.03 -2.01
C ALA A 181 -9.08 -8.12 -1.40
N ASP A 182 -8.35 -8.82 -2.25
CA ASP A 182 -7.46 -9.89 -1.87
C ASP A 182 -6.04 -9.61 -2.36
N ILE A 183 -5.06 -9.84 -1.50
CA ILE A 183 -3.64 -9.75 -1.88
C ILE A 183 -3.28 -10.95 -2.77
N VAL A 184 -2.51 -10.68 -3.81
CA VAL A 184 -2.06 -11.65 -4.82
C VAL A 184 -0.55 -11.54 -4.98
N VAL A 185 0.11 -12.66 -5.28
CA VAL A 185 1.55 -12.72 -5.58
C VAL A 185 1.75 -13.01 -7.07
N ALA A 186 2.65 -12.24 -7.69
CA ALA A 186 3.20 -12.57 -9.00
C ALA A 186 4.73 -12.67 -8.93
N GLU A 187 5.30 -13.48 -9.79
CA GLU A 187 6.73 -13.74 -9.91
C GLU A 187 7.27 -13.16 -11.22
N ARG A 188 8.49 -12.63 -11.18
CA ARG A 188 9.13 -12.06 -12.36
C ARG A 188 9.33 -13.11 -13.44
N GLN A 189 8.96 -12.77 -14.66
CA GLN A 189 9.24 -13.58 -15.84
C GLN A 189 9.68 -12.66 -16.99
N GLY A 190 10.96 -12.66 -17.28
CA GLY A 190 11.54 -11.75 -18.28
C GLY A 190 11.29 -10.28 -17.91
N PRO A 191 10.78 -9.45 -18.83
CA PRO A 191 10.51 -8.04 -18.53
C PRO A 191 9.22 -7.82 -17.74
N GLY A 192 8.34 -8.84 -17.59
CA GLY A 192 7.05 -8.75 -16.89
C GLY A 192 7.00 -9.64 -15.66
N PHE A 193 5.76 -9.97 -15.29
CA PHE A 193 5.45 -10.87 -14.19
C PHE A 193 4.40 -11.90 -14.62
N VAL A 194 4.35 -13.00 -13.89
CA VAL A 194 3.30 -14.01 -14.01
C VAL A 194 2.69 -14.22 -12.63
N ARG A 195 1.38 -14.20 -12.56
CA ARG A 195 0.64 -14.50 -11.33
C ARG A 195 1.02 -15.88 -10.83
N SER A 196 1.47 -15.98 -9.59
CA SER A 196 1.84 -17.27 -9.01
C SER A 196 0.63 -18.19 -8.92
N ALA A 197 0.73 -19.40 -9.48
CA ALA A 197 -0.30 -20.42 -9.34
C ALA A 197 -0.53 -20.82 -7.88
N ARG A 198 0.45 -20.56 -7.01
CA ARG A 198 0.38 -20.82 -5.57
C ARG A 198 -0.10 -19.61 -4.74
N SER A 199 -0.49 -18.50 -5.38
CA SER A 199 -0.86 -17.28 -4.66
C SER A 199 -1.95 -17.54 -3.61
N ALA A 200 -3.01 -18.27 -3.96
CA ALA A 200 -4.10 -18.61 -3.04
C ALA A 200 -3.61 -19.45 -1.84
N GLU A 201 -2.76 -20.44 -2.08
CA GLU A 201 -2.15 -21.27 -1.03
C GLU A 201 -1.24 -20.44 -0.12
N LEU A 202 -0.35 -19.63 -0.70
CA LEU A 202 0.62 -18.82 0.05
C LEU A 202 -0.05 -17.80 0.97
N LEU A 203 -1.24 -17.31 0.60
CA LEU A 203 -1.97 -16.24 1.27
C LEU A 203 -3.28 -16.73 1.95
N GLU A 204 -3.48 -18.04 2.13
CA GLU A 204 -4.70 -18.61 2.68
C GLU A 204 -5.06 -18.10 4.10
N ASN A 205 -4.05 -17.75 4.90
CA ASN A 205 -4.23 -17.19 6.25
C ASN A 205 -4.17 -15.65 6.28
N VAL A 206 -3.91 -15.02 5.13
CA VAL A 206 -3.86 -13.56 4.96
C VAL A 206 -5.20 -13.07 4.42
N ASN A 207 -5.65 -13.58 3.29
CA ASN A 207 -6.92 -13.19 2.68
C ASN A 207 -8.10 -13.81 3.44
N THR A 208 -9.13 -13.00 3.71
CA THR A 208 -10.33 -13.40 4.45
C THR A 208 -11.59 -12.89 3.76
N LYS A 209 -12.72 -12.85 4.47
CA LYS A 209 -13.95 -12.19 3.98
C LYS A 209 -13.92 -10.66 4.18
N ALA A 210 -12.88 -10.14 4.81
CA ALA A 210 -12.64 -8.70 4.94
C ALA A 210 -12.01 -8.17 3.64
N LEU A 211 -11.49 -6.96 3.67
CA LEU A 211 -10.70 -6.38 2.57
C LEU A 211 -9.24 -6.37 3.02
N GLU A 212 -8.38 -7.08 2.33
CA GLU A 212 -6.94 -7.08 2.55
C GLU A 212 -6.23 -6.32 1.44
N TYR A 213 -5.45 -5.28 1.82
CA TYR A 213 -4.79 -4.39 0.88
C TYR A 213 -3.55 -3.73 1.47
N ALA A 214 -2.87 -2.86 0.71
CA ALA A 214 -1.62 -2.21 1.06
C ALA A 214 -0.57 -3.19 1.61
N PRO A 215 -0.19 -4.23 0.83
CA PRO A 215 0.84 -5.17 1.24
C PRO A 215 2.21 -4.50 1.31
N CYS A 216 3.04 -4.94 2.27
CA CYS A 216 4.45 -4.62 2.36
C CYS A 216 5.25 -5.86 2.75
N ILE A 217 6.16 -6.31 1.90
CA ILE A 217 6.96 -7.52 2.12
C ILE A 217 8.36 -7.19 2.65
N SER A 218 8.83 -7.93 3.65
CA SER A 218 10.20 -7.84 4.14
C SER A 218 11.24 -8.31 3.12
N ALA A 219 12.51 -7.89 3.28
CA ALA A 219 13.58 -8.19 2.35
C ALA A 219 13.90 -9.69 2.23
N ASP A 220 13.72 -10.43 3.30
CA ASP A 220 13.84 -11.89 3.32
C ASP A 220 12.59 -12.61 2.78
N GLY A 221 11.51 -11.88 2.54
CA GLY A 221 10.23 -12.40 2.09
C GLY A 221 9.48 -13.21 3.15
N LEU A 222 9.84 -13.10 4.43
CA LEU A 222 9.25 -13.90 5.51
C LEU A 222 8.20 -13.17 6.33
N THR A 223 8.16 -11.84 6.29
CA THR A 223 7.17 -11.02 7.00
C THR A 223 6.35 -10.22 5.98
N LEU A 224 5.02 -10.32 6.05
CA LEU A 224 4.08 -9.54 5.28
C LEU A 224 3.28 -8.65 6.22
N LEU A 225 3.39 -7.35 6.02
CA LEU A 225 2.51 -6.34 6.61
C LEU A 225 1.41 -6.00 5.61
N PHE A 226 0.23 -5.68 6.08
CA PHE A 226 -0.88 -5.29 5.21
C PHE A 226 -1.98 -4.58 6.00
N THR A 227 -2.84 -3.89 5.31
CA THR A 227 -4.06 -3.31 5.88
C THR A 227 -5.22 -4.29 5.73
N ARG A 228 -6.03 -4.41 6.79
CA ARG A 228 -7.31 -5.12 6.75
C ARG A 228 -8.44 -4.20 7.16
N ALA A 229 -9.47 -4.09 6.32
CA ALA A 229 -10.69 -3.35 6.60
C ALA A 229 -11.88 -4.30 6.74
N ARG A 230 -12.57 -4.23 7.87
CA ARG A 230 -13.82 -4.94 8.10
C ARG A 230 -15.00 -4.02 7.82
N ARG A 231 -16.00 -4.51 7.12
CA ARG A 231 -17.22 -3.78 6.79
C ARG A 231 -18.25 -3.88 7.92
N GLY A 232 -19.23 -2.98 7.90
CA GLY A 232 -20.40 -2.99 8.79
C GLY A 232 -20.37 -1.90 9.85
N LEU A 233 -21.39 -1.89 10.73
CA LEU A 233 -21.58 -0.87 11.77
C LEU A 233 -20.38 -0.74 12.73
N ASN A 234 -19.61 -1.81 12.92
CA ASN A 234 -18.38 -1.86 13.71
C ASN A 234 -17.14 -2.06 12.82
N GLY A 235 -17.18 -1.55 11.61
CA GLY A 235 -16.08 -1.65 10.67
C GLY A 235 -14.79 -1.05 11.27
N SER A 236 -13.68 -1.74 11.10
CA SER A 236 -12.38 -1.28 11.58
C SER A 236 -11.36 -1.39 10.47
N VAL A 237 -10.45 -0.43 10.42
CA VAL A 237 -9.27 -0.45 9.54
C VAL A 237 -8.04 -0.52 10.43
N ALA A 238 -7.16 -1.46 10.17
CA ALA A 238 -5.96 -1.65 10.97
C ALA A 238 -4.85 -2.35 10.17
N ILE A 239 -3.62 -2.17 10.63
CA ILE A 239 -2.45 -2.85 10.07
C ILE A 239 -2.28 -4.21 10.76
N PHE A 240 -2.03 -5.22 9.95
CA PHE A 240 -1.77 -6.59 10.35
C PHE A 240 -0.38 -7.03 9.91
N VAL A 241 0.14 -8.03 10.59
CA VAL A 241 1.38 -8.71 10.25
C VAL A 241 1.16 -10.20 10.19
N SER A 242 1.77 -10.85 9.21
CA SER A 242 1.84 -12.31 9.11
C SER A 242 3.26 -12.73 8.79
N GLN A 243 3.67 -13.91 9.27
CA GLN A 243 5.01 -14.44 9.08
C GLN A 243 4.95 -15.88 8.55
N ARG A 244 6.02 -16.28 7.86
CA ARG A 244 6.19 -17.64 7.36
C ARG A 244 7.61 -18.15 7.59
N MET A 245 7.75 -19.47 7.65
CA MET A 245 9.04 -20.12 7.93
C MET A 245 10.01 -20.13 6.73
N SER A 246 9.49 -20.02 5.51
CA SER A 246 10.28 -19.91 4.28
C SER A 246 9.43 -19.33 3.16
N THR A 247 10.07 -18.83 2.10
CA THR A 247 9.40 -18.22 0.96
C THR A 247 8.53 -19.19 0.13
N THR A 248 8.68 -20.50 0.38
CA THR A 248 7.86 -21.55 -0.27
C THR A 248 6.72 -22.05 0.60
N LYS A 249 6.58 -21.58 1.84
CA LYS A 249 5.49 -21.95 2.74
C LYS A 249 4.43 -20.84 2.80
N PRO A 250 3.16 -21.20 3.07
CA PRO A 250 2.11 -20.24 3.35
C PRO A 250 2.50 -19.30 4.48
N PHE A 251 1.98 -18.08 4.44
CA PHE A 251 1.99 -17.20 5.61
C PHE A 251 1.11 -17.80 6.72
N GLY A 252 1.55 -17.62 7.96
CA GLY A 252 0.78 -18.04 9.13
C GLY A 252 -0.40 -17.10 9.44
N PRO A 253 -1.15 -17.37 10.51
CA PRO A 253 -2.24 -16.50 10.95
C PRO A 253 -1.78 -15.06 11.15
N ALA A 254 -2.56 -14.12 10.62
CA ALA A 254 -2.24 -12.69 10.72
C ALA A 254 -2.64 -12.11 12.08
N ALA A 255 -1.76 -11.30 12.65
CA ALA A 255 -1.96 -10.59 13.91
C ALA A 255 -2.14 -9.08 13.67
N ARG A 256 -3.07 -8.44 14.39
CA ARG A 256 -3.23 -6.98 14.38
C ARG A 256 -2.10 -6.32 15.17
N LEU A 257 -1.54 -5.24 14.65
CA LEU A 257 -0.61 -4.38 15.39
C LEU A 257 -1.40 -3.47 16.35
N VAL A 258 -1.59 -3.92 17.58
CA VAL A 258 -2.52 -3.26 18.54
C VAL A 258 -1.98 -1.95 19.12
N ALA A 259 -0.67 -1.69 19.01
CA ALA A 259 -0.08 -0.42 19.40
C ALA A 259 -0.40 0.73 18.44
N LEU A 260 -0.94 0.41 17.25
CA LEU A 260 -1.34 1.39 16.25
C LEU A 260 -2.85 1.59 16.33
N ASP A 261 -3.25 2.69 16.90
CA ASP A 261 -4.66 3.03 17.14
C ASP A 261 -5.24 3.97 16.08
N GLY A 262 -6.58 3.98 15.99
CA GLY A 262 -7.34 4.83 15.09
C GLY A 262 -7.43 4.25 13.67
N PHE A 263 -7.62 5.13 12.69
CA PHE A 263 -7.64 4.77 11.27
C PHE A 263 -6.20 4.79 10.74
N VAL A 264 -5.64 3.61 10.52
CA VAL A 264 -4.24 3.42 10.11
C VAL A 264 -4.15 2.46 8.94
N GLU A 265 -3.37 2.84 7.89
CA GLU A 265 -3.22 2.10 6.63
C GLU A 265 -1.83 2.27 6.02
N GLY A 266 -1.56 1.51 4.97
CA GLY A 266 -0.42 1.68 4.08
C GLY A 266 0.94 1.51 4.79
N PRO A 267 1.21 0.36 5.45
CA PRO A 267 2.49 0.15 6.10
C PRO A 267 3.61 -0.01 5.08
N THR A 268 4.77 0.60 5.34
CA THR A 268 6.02 0.31 4.67
C THR A 268 7.15 0.12 5.69
N LEU A 269 8.08 -0.79 5.40
CA LEU A 269 9.23 -1.06 6.26
C LEU A 269 10.33 -0.03 6.06
N SER A 270 11.02 0.35 7.15
CA SER A 270 12.31 1.03 7.06
C SER A 270 13.36 0.12 6.41
N THR A 271 14.47 0.70 5.93
CA THR A 271 15.54 -0.04 5.25
C THR A 271 16.19 -1.11 6.12
N ASP A 272 16.23 -0.92 7.43
CA ASP A 272 16.72 -1.86 8.44
C ASP A 272 15.63 -2.76 9.03
N GLU A 273 14.38 -2.59 8.59
CA GLU A 273 13.16 -3.30 9.03
C GLU A 273 12.88 -3.23 10.54
N ARG A 274 13.52 -2.27 11.23
CA ARG A 274 13.28 -2.02 12.66
C ARG A 274 12.10 -1.09 12.92
N SER A 275 11.60 -0.44 11.86
CA SER A 275 10.46 0.47 11.95
C SER A 275 9.53 0.28 10.76
N ILE A 276 8.30 0.72 10.94
CA ILE A 276 7.34 0.89 9.86
C ILE A 276 6.93 2.36 9.78
N TYR A 277 6.68 2.81 8.56
CA TYR A 277 5.97 4.04 8.29
C TYR A 277 4.59 3.67 7.77
N TYR A 278 3.59 4.47 8.12
CA TYR A 278 2.20 4.25 7.72
C TYR A 278 1.46 5.58 7.76
N HIS A 279 0.34 5.69 7.09
CA HIS A 279 -0.49 6.88 7.27
C HIS A 279 -1.60 6.65 8.29
N LYS A 280 -1.93 7.73 9.00
CA LYS A 280 -2.97 7.79 10.01
C LYS A 280 -3.88 8.98 9.72
N ARG A 281 -5.19 8.79 9.89
CA ARG A 281 -6.13 9.89 9.85
C ARG A 281 -6.18 10.59 11.20
N GLU A 282 -5.82 11.88 11.20
CA GLU A 282 -5.94 12.78 12.34
C GLU A 282 -6.95 13.88 11.99
N ASN A 283 -8.07 13.92 12.70
CA ASN A 283 -9.19 14.77 12.35
C ASN A 283 -9.61 14.51 10.89
N ASP A 284 -9.48 15.50 10.01
CA ASP A 284 -9.82 15.38 8.60
C ASP A 284 -8.58 15.33 7.68
N LYS A 285 -7.40 15.01 8.22
CA LYS A 285 -6.13 15.00 7.49
C LYS A 285 -5.41 13.67 7.63
N PHE A 286 -4.78 13.21 6.57
CA PHE A 286 -3.88 12.07 6.59
C PHE A 286 -2.44 12.53 6.81
N VAL A 287 -1.77 11.93 7.77
CA VAL A 287 -0.39 12.22 8.14
C VAL A 287 0.41 10.94 8.32
N ILE A 288 1.71 11.00 8.06
CA ILE A 288 2.58 9.84 8.19
C ILE A 288 3.08 9.71 9.63
N TYR A 289 3.08 8.48 10.11
CA TYR A 289 3.62 8.04 11.39
C TYR A 289 4.72 7.01 11.19
N ARG A 290 5.61 6.92 12.17
CA ARG A 290 6.62 5.87 12.31
C ARG A 290 6.39 5.14 13.63
N ALA A 291 6.44 3.81 13.60
CA ALA A 291 6.48 2.97 14.79
C ALA A 291 7.70 2.05 14.73
N SER A 292 8.32 1.74 15.87
CA SER A 292 9.55 0.95 15.96
C SER A 292 9.37 -0.33 16.76
N LYS A 293 10.21 -1.34 16.45
CA LYS A 293 10.34 -2.59 17.23
C LYS A 293 10.91 -2.31 18.61
#